data_14d753bab990eb5e699a936765341248
#
_entry.id   14d753bab990eb5e699a936765341248
#
_cell.length_a   1.000
_cell.length_b   1.000
_cell.length_c   1.000
_cell.angle_alpha   90.00
_cell.angle_beta   90.00
_cell.angle_gamma   90.00
#
_symmetry.space_group_name_H-M   'P 1'
#
loop_
_entity.id
_entity.type
_entity.pdbx_description
1 polymer ?
#
loop_
_entity_poly.entity_id
_entity_poly.type
_entity_poly.pdbx_seq_one_letter_code
_entity_poly.pdbx_strand_id
1 'polypeptide(L)'
;MSQNVLRLDNITMQFGGVVAVNDLSMDVYDREIVALIGPNGAGKTTAFNCITGVYQPTNGRVSFLGETMVENHPQGKMQKLYAGEQKGMYTQAIAPTPDKITALGIARTFQNIRLFSKLSVLENVLIAKHMRAKQNVFSATFRLNRKEEER
;
A
#
# COMPACT_ATOMS: atom_id res chain seq x y z
N MET A 1 -1.68 -9.88 -24.43
CA MET A 1 -1.02 -8.70 -23.81
C MET A 1 -1.01 -8.92 -22.30
N SER A 2 0.15 -8.77 -21.66
CA SER A 2 0.23 -8.84 -20.18
C SER A 2 -0.54 -7.67 -19.58
N GLN A 3 -1.37 -7.94 -18.57
CA GLN A 3 -2.14 -6.92 -17.87
C GLN A 3 -1.21 -6.13 -16.95
N ASN A 4 -1.31 -4.79 -16.94
CA ASN A 4 -0.64 -3.97 -15.95
C ASN A 4 -1.36 -4.17 -14.61
N VAL A 5 -0.62 -4.63 -13.61
CA VAL A 5 -1.16 -4.95 -12.29
C VAL A 5 -0.93 -3.80 -11.31
N LEU A 6 0.26 -3.20 -11.34
CA LEU A 6 0.61 -2.08 -10.47
C LEU A 6 1.32 -1.01 -11.30
N ARG A 7 0.90 0.24 -11.13
CA ARG A 7 1.51 1.39 -11.77
C ARG A 7 1.77 2.49 -10.77
N LEU A 8 2.98 3.01 -10.80
CA LEU A 8 3.39 4.20 -10.09
C LEU A 8 3.59 5.32 -11.10
N ASP A 9 2.97 6.47 -10.85
CA ASP A 9 3.11 7.66 -11.67
C ASP A 9 3.67 8.80 -10.82
N ASN A 10 4.89 9.24 -11.12
CA ASN A 10 5.58 10.42 -10.54
C ASN A 10 5.57 10.46 -9.00
N ILE A 11 5.79 9.30 -8.36
CA ILE A 11 5.81 9.21 -6.89
C ILE A 11 6.99 10.00 -6.35
N THR A 12 6.67 11.04 -5.59
CA THR A 12 7.65 11.81 -4.83
C THR A 12 7.28 11.77 -3.36
N MET A 13 8.26 11.47 -2.51
CA MET A 13 8.10 11.50 -1.05
C MET A 13 9.18 12.34 -0.42
N GLN A 14 8.75 13.40 0.26
CA GLN A 14 9.61 14.34 0.95
C GLN A 14 9.30 14.35 2.45
N PHE A 15 10.34 14.26 3.25
CA PHE A 15 10.29 14.41 4.71
C PHE A 15 11.01 15.71 5.10
N GLY A 16 10.25 16.73 5.45
CA GLY A 16 10.83 18.05 5.75
C GLY A 16 11.67 18.58 4.57
N GLY A 17 12.98 18.72 4.75
CA GLY A 17 13.91 19.17 3.71
C GLY A 17 14.52 18.06 2.84
N VAL A 18 14.21 16.78 3.13
CA VAL A 18 14.84 15.65 2.44
C VAL A 18 13.85 14.98 1.49
N VAL A 19 14.19 14.91 0.22
CA VAL A 19 13.45 14.15 -0.79
C VAL A 19 13.99 12.72 -0.79
N ALA A 20 13.22 11.79 -0.24
CA ALA A 20 13.59 10.38 -0.11
C ALA A 20 13.30 9.57 -1.37
N VAL A 21 12.24 9.91 -2.10
CA VAL A 21 11.89 9.37 -3.42
C VAL A 21 11.55 10.57 -4.30
N ASN A 22 12.12 10.64 -5.48
CA ASN A 22 11.90 11.73 -6.41
C ASN A 22 11.44 11.20 -7.76
N ASP A 23 10.20 11.55 -8.13
CA ASP A 23 9.63 11.31 -9.46
C ASP A 23 9.72 9.85 -9.95
N LEU A 24 9.44 8.90 -9.06
CA LEU A 24 9.50 7.48 -9.38
C LEU A 24 8.26 7.07 -10.18
N SER A 25 8.48 6.62 -11.42
CA SER A 25 7.46 6.00 -12.25
C SER A 25 7.88 4.59 -12.64
N MET A 26 6.97 3.62 -12.53
CA MET A 26 7.21 2.24 -12.90
C MET A 26 5.91 1.49 -13.12
N ASP A 27 5.99 0.45 -13.96
CA ASP A 27 4.91 -0.48 -14.22
C ASP A 27 5.31 -1.89 -13.76
N VAL A 28 4.34 -2.65 -13.23
CA VAL A 28 4.49 -4.08 -12.95
C VAL A 28 3.35 -4.82 -13.64
N TYR A 29 3.70 -5.81 -14.46
CA TYR A 29 2.75 -6.61 -15.22
C TYR A 29 2.46 -7.95 -14.55
N ASP A 30 1.37 -8.59 -14.97
CA ASP A 30 1.01 -9.93 -14.50
C ASP A 30 2.16 -10.93 -14.73
N ARG A 31 2.47 -11.72 -13.70
CA ARG A 31 3.54 -12.72 -13.68
C ARG A 31 4.96 -12.14 -13.82
N GLU A 32 5.15 -10.87 -13.56
CA GLU A 32 6.44 -10.21 -13.57
C GLU A 32 7.04 -10.12 -12.16
N ILE A 33 8.35 -10.23 -12.08
CA ILE A 33 9.12 -9.93 -10.87
C ILE A 33 9.93 -8.68 -11.13
N VAL A 34 9.60 -7.60 -10.43
CA VAL A 34 10.30 -6.32 -10.52
C VAL A 34 11.15 -6.11 -9.26
N ALA A 35 12.41 -5.72 -9.41
CA ALA A 35 13.32 -5.45 -8.32
C ALA A 35 13.74 -3.98 -8.29
N LEU A 36 13.57 -3.35 -7.14
CA LEU A 36 14.14 -2.02 -6.82
C LEU A 36 15.54 -2.22 -6.23
N ILE A 37 16.56 -1.83 -7.00
CA ILE A 37 17.97 -1.98 -6.63
C ILE A 37 18.56 -0.62 -6.29
N GLY A 38 19.41 -0.56 -5.29
CA GLY A 38 20.11 0.65 -4.87
C GLY A 38 20.78 0.51 -3.50
N PRO A 39 21.68 1.43 -3.13
CA PRO A 39 22.36 1.43 -1.83
C PRO A 39 21.39 1.64 -0.67
N ASN A 40 21.90 1.47 0.56
CA ASN A 40 21.13 1.83 1.76
C ASN A 40 20.85 3.35 1.75
N GLY A 41 19.62 3.73 2.11
CA GLY A 41 19.17 5.12 2.02
C GLY A 41 18.64 5.58 0.66
N ALA A 42 18.69 4.76 -0.40
CA ALA A 42 18.21 5.13 -1.74
C ALA A 42 16.66 5.21 -1.86
N GLY A 43 15.91 5.23 -0.77
CA GLY A 43 14.46 5.41 -0.80
C GLY A 43 13.64 4.14 -1.10
N LYS A 44 14.26 2.95 -1.28
CA LYS A 44 13.53 1.70 -1.60
C LYS A 44 12.38 1.41 -0.63
N THR A 45 12.66 1.40 0.66
CA THR A 45 11.66 1.17 1.71
C THR A 45 10.58 2.26 1.71
N THR A 46 10.95 3.50 1.42
CA THR A 46 10.01 4.63 1.30
C THR A 46 9.06 4.43 0.12
N ALA A 47 9.56 3.99 -1.04
CA ALA A 47 8.72 3.66 -2.19
C ALA A 47 7.72 2.54 -1.84
N PHE A 48 8.18 1.45 -1.22
CA PHE A 48 7.28 0.38 -0.73
C PHE A 48 6.26 0.89 0.29
N ASN A 49 6.64 1.82 1.18
CA ASN A 49 5.72 2.42 2.14
C ASN A 49 4.64 3.27 1.45
N CYS A 50 4.96 3.95 0.35
CA CYS A 50 3.96 4.67 -0.45
C CYS A 50 3.00 3.70 -1.15
N ILE A 51 3.51 2.61 -1.74
CA ILE A 51 2.68 1.59 -2.40
C ILE A 51 1.70 0.94 -1.42
N THR A 52 2.15 0.66 -0.20
CA THR A 52 1.38 -0.08 0.81
C THR A 52 0.59 0.82 1.77
N GLY A 53 0.49 2.13 1.47
CA GLY A 53 -0.31 3.08 2.25
C GLY A 53 0.21 3.41 3.64
N VAL A 54 1.45 2.99 3.96
CA VAL A 54 2.12 3.38 5.22
C VAL A 54 2.49 4.86 5.18
N TYR A 55 2.88 5.35 3.99
CA TYR A 55 3.12 6.76 3.74
C TYR A 55 2.22 7.25 2.60
N GLN A 56 1.60 8.40 2.80
CA GLN A 56 0.98 9.13 1.70
C GLN A 56 2.10 9.88 0.96
N PRO A 57 2.27 9.68 -0.36
CA PRO A 57 3.29 10.39 -1.12
C PRO A 57 3.04 11.91 -1.06
N THR A 58 4.09 12.70 -1.24
CA THR A 58 3.96 14.16 -1.36
C THR A 58 3.32 14.53 -2.69
N ASN A 59 3.62 13.76 -3.75
CA ASN A 59 3.04 13.91 -5.09
C ASN A 59 2.98 12.56 -5.77
N GLY A 60 2.02 12.39 -6.70
CA GLY A 60 1.93 11.24 -7.59
C GLY A 60 0.78 10.30 -7.26
N ARG A 61 0.72 9.22 -8.02
CA ARG A 61 -0.38 8.25 -7.99
C ARG A 61 0.15 6.82 -7.99
N VAL A 62 -0.51 5.95 -7.25
CA VAL A 62 -0.37 4.50 -7.34
C VAL A 62 -1.71 3.92 -7.80
N SER A 63 -1.69 3.17 -8.89
CA SER A 63 -2.85 2.47 -9.42
C SER A 63 -2.65 0.96 -9.33
N PHE A 64 -3.69 0.24 -8.98
CA PHE A 64 -3.72 -1.23 -8.91
C PHE A 64 -4.89 -1.76 -9.75
N LEU A 65 -4.59 -2.66 -10.68
CA LEU A 65 -5.54 -3.22 -11.66
C LEU A 65 -6.32 -2.14 -12.43
N GLY A 66 -5.67 -0.99 -12.70
CA GLY A 66 -6.24 0.15 -13.42
C GLY A 66 -6.99 1.15 -12.54
N GLU A 67 -7.24 0.85 -11.27
CA GLU A 67 -7.93 1.77 -10.34
C GLU A 67 -6.93 2.55 -9.50
N THR A 68 -7.18 3.83 -9.27
CA THR A 68 -6.36 4.68 -8.40
C THR A 68 -6.53 4.25 -6.95
N MET A 69 -5.43 3.79 -6.36
CA MET A 69 -5.38 3.30 -4.99
C MET A 69 -4.88 4.38 -4.03
N VAL A 70 -3.80 5.06 -4.40
CA VAL A 70 -3.20 6.16 -3.62
C VAL A 70 -2.97 7.33 -4.56
N GLU A 71 -3.33 8.52 -4.15
CA GLU A 71 -3.03 9.74 -4.91
C GLU A 71 -2.81 10.90 -3.95
N ASN A 72 -1.85 11.74 -4.25
CA ASN A 72 -1.68 13.01 -3.55
C ASN A 72 -1.03 14.05 -4.45
N HIS A 73 -1.22 15.31 -4.09
CA HIS A 73 -0.62 16.48 -4.73
C HIS A 73 -0.07 17.43 -3.67
N PRO A 74 0.97 18.21 -4.02
CA PRO A 74 1.57 19.15 -3.09
C PRO A 74 0.57 20.23 -2.65
N GLN A 75 0.56 20.51 -1.36
CA GLN A 75 -0.33 21.52 -0.76
C GLN A 75 0.48 22.67 -0.14
N GLY A 76 -0.15 23.84 -0.02
CA GLY A 76 0.44 25.01 0.64
C GLY A 76 1.76 25.46 0.02
N LYS A 77 2.80 25.60 0.84
CA LYS A 77 4.12 26.06 0.39
C LYS A 77 4.81 25.07 -0.56
N MET A 78 4.46 23.81 -0.52
CA MET A 78 5.01 22.74 -1.35
C MET A 78 4.59 22.88 -2.83
N GLN A 79 3.46 23.53 -3.12
CA GLN A 79 3.00 23.74 -4.50
C GLN A 79 4.04 24.46 -5.37
N LYS A 80 4.83 25.36 -4.79
CA LYS A 80 5.88 26.09 -5.53
C LYS A 80 7.04 25.20 -5.95
N LEU A 81 7.36 24.18 -5.15
CA LEU A 81 8.44 23.23 -5.44
C LEU A 81 8.08 22.28 -6.57
N TYR A 82 6.78 22.01 -6.75
CA TYR A 82 6.24 21.09 -7.76
C TYR A 82 5.45 21.81 -8.85
N ALA A 83 5.85 23.04 -9.17
CA ALA A 83 5.18 23.90 -10.16
C ALA A 83 5.55 23.58 -11.62
N GLY A 84 6.22 22.46 -11.89
CA GLY A 84 6.65 22.02 -13.23
C GLY A 84 5.53 21.35 -14.05
N GLU A 85 5.93 20.47 -14.95
CA GLU A 85 5.05 19.76 -15.90
C GLU A 85 3.94 18.94 -15.21
N GLN A 86 4.15 18.52 -13.97
CA GLN A 86 3.18 17.72 -13.18
C GLN A 86 2.13 18.58 -12.47
N LYS A 87 2.18 19.90 -12.61
CA LYS A 87 1.21 20.78 -11.97
C LYS A 87 -0.22 20.51 -12.46
N GLY A 88 -1.09 20.13 -11.52
CA GLY A 88 -2.49 19.84 -11.83
C GLY A 88 -2.77 18.44 -12.38
N MET A 89 -1.76 17.60 -12.54
CA MET A 89 -1.96 16.20 -12.96
C MET A 89 -2.70 15.38 -11.90
N TYR A 90 -2.41 15.66 -10.62
CA TYR A 90 -3.03 14.98 -9.48
C TYR A 90 -3.88 15.99 -8.72
N THR A 91 -5.14 15.66 -8.49
CA THR A 91 -6.12 16.60 -7.91
C THR A 91 -6.79 16.05 -6.66
N GLN A 92 -6.62 14.74 -6.42
CA GLN A 92 -7.26 14.05 -5.30
C GLN A 92 -6.23 13.75 -4.20
N ALA A 93 -6.72 13.61 -2.98
CA ALA A 93 -5.96 13.11 -1.85
C ALA A 93 -6.59 11.77 -1.42
N ILE A 94 -6.10 10.68 -1.98
CA ILE A 94 -6.56 9.31 -1.70
C ILE A 94 -5.49 8.63 -0.88
N ALA A 95 -5.80 8.33 0.39
CA ALA A 95 -4.87 7.72 1.33
C ALA A 95 -5.59 6.60 2.12
N PRO A 96 -5.77 5.42 1.51
CA PRO A 96 -6.34 4.29 2.23
C PRO A 96 -5.37 3.79 3.28
N THR A 97 -5.91 3.19 4.32
CA THR A 97 -5.11 2.51 5.35
C THR A 97 -4.52 1.20 4.81
N PRO A 98 -3.38 0.70 5.37
CA PRO A 98 -2.73 -0.51 4.88
C PRO A 98 -3.61 -1.76 4.86
N ASP A 99 -4.56 -1.86 5.78
CA ASP A 99 -5.54 -2.95 5.82
C ASP A 99 -6.47 -2.94 4.59
N LYS A 100 -6.90 -1.75 4.15
CA LYS A 100 -7.71 -1.60 2.92
C LYS A 100 -6.92 -1.98 1.68
N ILE A 101 -5.63 -1.60 1.61
CA ILE A 101 -4.74 -1.98 0.52
C ILE A 101 -4.53 -3.50 0.50
N THR A 102 -4.37 -4.12 1.67
CA THR A 102 -4.28 -5.57 1.77
C THR A 102 -5.57 -6.26 1.34
N ALA A 103 -6.73 -5.69 1.64
CA ALA A 103 -8.03 -6.20 1.20
C ALA A 103 -8.21 -6.16 -0.34
N LEU A 104 -7.52 -5.24 -1.04
CA LEU A 104 -7.48 -5.20 -2.52
C LEU A 104 -6.66 -6.35 -3.12
N GLY A 105 -5.82 -7.04 -2.32
CA GLY A 105 -4.99 -8.16 -2.76
C GLY A 105 -3.48 -7.88 -2.75
N ILE A 106 -3.03 -6.73 -2.27
CA ILE A 106 -1.61 -6.40 -2.15
C ILE A 106 -1.10 -6.85 -0.78
N ALA A 107 -0.24 -7.85 -0.76
CA ALA A 107 0.41 -8.32 0.46
C ALA A 107 1.86 -7.81 0.53
N ARG A 108 2.34 -7.54 1.74
CA ARG A 108 3.72 -7.15 2.00
C ARG A 108 4.33 -8.04 3.09
N THR A 109 5.52 -8.53 2.83
CA THR A 109 6.36 -9.14 3.88
C THR A 109 7.14 -8.05 4.60
N PHE A 110 7.15 -8.10 5.94
CA PHE A 110 7.90 -7.15 6.76
C PHE A 110 9.26 -7.74 7.12
N GLN A 111 10.28 -6.89 7.19
CA GLN A 111 11.65 -7.27 7.54
C GLN A 111 11.73 -7.84 8.97
N ASN A 112 10.94 -7.30 9.89
CA ASN A 112 10.83 -7.77 11.27
C ASN A 112 9.43 -8.35 11.50
N ILE A 113 9.34 -9.67 11.53
CA ILE A 113 8.09 -10.38 11.82
C ILE A 113 7.83 -10.28 13.31
N ARG A 114 6.71 -9.68 13.70
CA ARG A 114 6.22 -9.65 15.08
C ARG A 114 5.09 -10.64 15.22
N LEU A 115 5.40 -11.81 15.76
CA LEU A 115 4.40 -12.80 16.14
C LEU A 115 3.87 -12.51 17.54
N PHE A 116 2.64 -12.91 17.80
CA PHE A 116 2.09 -12.94 19.15
C PHE A 116 2.72 -14.10 19.92
N SER A 117 3.72 -13.80 20.74
CA SER A 117 4.59 -14.79 21.40
C SER A 117 3.84 -15.71 22.38
N LYS A 118 2.67 -15.31 22.85
CA LYS A 118 1.82 -16.10 23.76
C LYS A 118 0.79 -16.99 23.03
N LEU A 119 0.73 -16.88 21.71
CA LEU A 119 -0.18 -17.65 20.87
C LEU A 119 0.58 -18.76 20.15
N SER A 120 -0.10 -19.88 19.90
CA SER A 120 0.43 -20.97 19.08
C SER A 120 0.63 -20.52 17.63
N VAL A 121 1.37 -21.30 16.84
CA VAL A 121 1.55 -21.05 15.39
C VAL A 121 0.21 -21.01 14.67
N LEU A 122 -0.69 -21.94 15.00
CA LEU A 122 -2.02 -22.01 14.40
C LEU A 122 -2.84 -20.73 14.69
N GLU A 123 -2.85 -20.26 15.93
CA GLU A 123 -3.56 -19.03 16.31
C GLU A 123 -3.00 -17.80 15.60
N ASN A 124 -1.68 -17.68 15.45
CA ASN A 124 -1.05 -16.60 14.69
C ASN A 124 -1.50 -16.62 13.21
N VAL A 125 -1.63 -17.79 12.60
CA VAL A 125 -2.13 -17.94 11.22
C VAL A 125 -3.62 -17.62 11.14
N LEU A 126 -4.43 -18.07 12.10
CA LEU A 126 -5.87 -17.82 12.15
C LEU A 126 -6.20 -16.35 12.30
N ILE A 127 -5.41 -15.56 13.05
CA ILE A 127 -5.58 -14.11 13.15
C ILE A 127 -5.51 -13.46 11.77
N ALA A 128 -4.57 -13.87 10.92
CA ALA A 128 -4.48 -13.35 9.55
C ALA A 128 -5.71 -13.70 8.69
N LYS A 129 -6.40 -14.79 8.98
CA LYS A 129 -7.63 -15.21 8.29
C LYS A 129 -8.85 -14.36 8.67
N HIS A 130 -8.83 -13.69 9.83
CA HIS A 130 -9.95 -12.84 10.29
C HIS A 130 -10.32 -11.71 9.32
N MET A 131 -9.39 -11.21 8.53
CA MET A 131 -9.68 -10.21 7.49
C MET A 131 -10.66 -10.71 6.42
N ARG A 132 -10.75 -12.02 6.24
CA ARG A 132 -11.66 -12.67 5.26
C ARG A 132 -12.96 -13.17 5.89
N ALA A 133 -13.05 -13.18 7.22
CA ALA A 133 -14.25 -13.63 7.92
C ALA A 133 -15.32 -12.53 7.89
N LYS A 134 -16.42 -12.78 7.21
CA LYS A 134 -17.61 -11.91 7.20
C LYS A 134 -18.43 -12.12 8.48
N GLN A 135 -17.84 -11.91 9.64
CA GLN A 135 -18.56 -12.04 10.91
C GLN A 135 -19.00 -10.67 11.41
N ASN A 136 -20.29 -10.47 11.54
CA ASN A 136 -20.90 -9.38 12.30
C ASN A 136 -20.93 -9.78 13.78
N VAL A 137 -20.81 -8.80 14.69
CA VAL A 137 -20.90 -9.01 16.14
C VAL A 137 -22.14 -9.82 16.51
N PHE A 138 -23.26 -9.63 15.82
CA PHE A 138 -24.50 -10.40 15.99
C PHE A 138 -24.34 -11.87 15.60
N SER A 139 -23.69 -12.21 14.48
CA SER A 139 -23.49 -13.59 14.06
C SER A 139 -22.51 -14.34 14.95
N ALA A 140 -21.50 -13.66 15.48
CA ALA A 140 -20.56 -14.21 16.45
C ALA A 140 -21.23 -14.50 17.80
N THR A 141 -22.08 -13.58 18.30
CA THR A 141 -22.81 -13.74 19.57
C THR A 141 -23.80 -14.91 19.53
N PHE A 142 -24.45 -15.11 18.39
CA PHE A 142 -25.45 -16.19 18.24
C PHE A 142 -24.92 -17.48 17.58
N ARG A 143 -23.58 -17.58 17.36
CA ARG A 143 -22.93 -18.74 16.71
C ARG A 143 -23.58 -19.21 15.42
N LEU A 144 -24.10 -18.29 14.62
CA LEU A 144 -24.85 -18.61 13.41
C LEU A 144 -23.99 -19.08 12.23
N ASN A 145 -22.66 -18.93 12.30
CA ASN A 145 -21.70 -19.27 11.21
C ASN A 145 -20.77 -20.44 11.55
N ARG A 146 -21.27 -21.44 12.30
CA ARG A 146 -20.51 -22.63 12.68
C ARG A 146 -19.91 -23.40 11.48
N LYS A 147 -20.49 -23.26 10.28
CA LYS A 147 -20.02 -23.93 9.05
C LYS A 147 -18.85 -23.24 8.34
N GLU A 148 -18.54 -21.98 8.64
CA GLU A 148 -17.39 -21.27 8.06
C GLU A 148 -16.12 -21.43 8.90
N GLU A 149 -16.24 -21.81 10.17
CA GLU A 149 -15.11 -22.06 11.06
C GLU A 149 -14.43 -23.43 10.79
N GLU A 150 -15.13 -24.37 10.14
CA GLU A 150 -14.64 -25.72 9.84
C GLU A 150 -14.01 -25.86 8.45
N ARG A 151 -13.93 -24.78 7.67
CA ARG A 151 -13.27 -24.72 6.35
C ARG A 151 -12.01 -23.86 6.38
#